data_569523fb96896ae8850184b2ecc08d47
#
_entry.id   569523fb96896ae8850184b2ecc08d47
#
_cell.length_a   1.000
_cell.length_b   1.000
_cell.length_c   1.000
_cell.angle_alpha   90.00
_cell.angle_beta   90.00
_cell.angle_gamma   90.00
#
_symmetry.space_group_name_H-M   'P 1'
#
loop_
_entity.id
_entity.type
_entity.pdbx_description
1 polymer ?
#
loop_
_entity_poly.entity_id
_entity_poly.type
_entity_poly.pdbx_seq_one_letter_code
_entity_poly.pdbx_strand_id
1 'polypeptide(L)'
;MSTNIVYTAVRGLFSQLGYTIHRTPLWPDMDAQTIALFRSIRSFTMTSIERVYALRESVKYIIHHNIPGSIAECGVWKGGSMMAVAKTLMELKTARDLYLFDTFQGMPPPTAVDVDLYGIHADVLLKTDPLAPAIAPFEEVCRNMYSTGYDPARINFVRGKVEDTLPRAAPAEIALLRLDTDWYESTLHELVHLYPRLAKGGILIIDDYGHYVGSQKAVDEYVQKHSIPIFLNRIDYTGRLAVKPS
;
A
#
# COMPACT_ATOMS: atom_id res chain seq x y z
N MET A 1 0.22 10.95 -32.15
CA MET A 1 -0.67 11.60 -33.12
C MET A 1 -2.03 10.91 -33.34
N SER A 2 -2.19 9.60 -33.13
CA SER A 2 -3.44 8.87 -33.41
C SER A 2 -4.60 9.11 -32.44
N THR A 3 -4.37 9.37 -31.18
CA THR A 3 -5.41 9.51 -30.15
C THR A 3 -6.29 10.77 -30.31
N ASN A 4 -5.76 11.83 -30.88
CA ASN A 4 -6.53 13.08 -31.11
C ASN A 4 -7.52 12.96 -32.27
N ILE A 5 -7.21 12.14 -33.28
CA ILE A 5 -8.09 11.96 -34.44
C ILE A 5 -9.34 11.16 -34.04
N VAL A 6 -9.16 10.08 -33.31
CA VAL A 6 -10.29 9.26 -32.80
C VAL A 6 -11.19 10.08 -31.89
N TYR A 7 -10.63 10.83 -30.96
CA TYR A 7 -11.39 11.71 -30.06
C TYR A 7 -12.22 12.74 -30.83
N THR A 8 -11.62 13.39 -31.84
CA THR A 8 -12.32 14.39 -32.67
C THR A 8 -13.47 13.77 -33.45
N ALA A 9 -13.26 12.59 -34.04
CA ALA A 9 -14.30 11.86 -34.77
C ALA A 9 -15.47 11.44 -33.86
N VAL A 10 -15.17 10.86 -32.70
CA VAL A 10 -16.18 10.48 -31.69
C VAL A 10 -16.97 11.70 -31.20
N ARG A 11 -16.27 12.77 -30.87
CA ARG A 11 -16.91 14.02 -30.45
C ARG A 11 -17.86 14.58 -31.52
N GLY A 12 -17.46 14.54 -32.80
CA GLY A 12 -18.29 14.96 -33.93
C GLY A 12 -19.58 14.14 -34.05
N LEU A 13 -19.48 12.82 -33.94
CA LEU A 13 -20.62 11.92 -34.00
C LEU A 13 -21.64 12.21 -32.87
N PHE A 14 -21.16 12.32 -31.63
CA PHE A 14 -22.03 12.61 -30.49
C PHE A 14 -22.65 14.02 -30.54
N SER A 15 -21.93 15.01 -31.09
CA SER A 15 -22.47 16.35 -31.30
C SER A 15 -23.68 16.37 -32.25
N GLN A 16 -23.68 15.53 -33.30
CA GLN A 16 -24.82 15.39 -34.19
C GLN A 16 -26.06 14.80 -33.51
N LEU A 17 -25.86 14.03 -32.44
CA LEU A 17 -26.92 13.45 -31.62
C LEU A 17 -27.35 14.38 -30.45
N GLY A 18 -26.86 15.62 -30.39
CA GLY A 18 -27.18 16.58 -29.33
C GLY A 18 -26.39 16.40 -28.03
N TYR A 19 -25.33 15.53 -28.01
CA TYR A 19 -24.49 15.33 -26.84
C TYR A 19 -23.15 16.06 -26.97
N THR A 20 -22.69 16.62 -25.86
CA THR A 20 -21.36 17.21 -25.75
C THR A 20 -20.44 16.28 -24.98
N ILE A 21 -19.37 15.79 -25.63
CA ILE A 21 -18.34 14.98 -24.96
C ILE A 21 -17.21 15.90 -24.54
N HIS A 22 -16.89 15.88 -23.24
CA HIS A 22 -15.72 16.52 -22.66
C HIS A 22 -14.67 15.46 -22.31
N ARG A 23 -13.40 15.73 -22.62
CA ARG A 23 -12.29 14.92 -22.17
C ARG A 23 -11.94 15.35 -20.76
N THR A 24 -12.39 14.60 -19.77
CA THR A 24 -11.95 14.79 -18.39
C THR A 24 -10.61 14.09 -18.19
N PRO A 25 -9.62 14.72 -17.56
CA PRO A 25 -8.42 14.00 -17.08
C PRO A 25 -8.85 12.79 -16.24
N LEU A 26 -8.11 11.69 -16.32
CA LEU A 26 -8.41 10.49 -15.53
C LEU A 26 -8.37 10.77 -14.03
N TRP A 27 -7.49 11.70 -13.61
CA TRP A 27 -7.28 12.09 -12.21
C TRP A 27 -7.16 13.62 -12.14
N PRO A 28 -8.30 14.35 -12.22
CA PRO A 28 -8.30 15.81 -12.32
C PRO A 28 -7.86 16.53 -11.05
N ASP A 29 -7.92 15.86 -9.91
CA ASP A 29 -7.59 16.32 -8.56
C ASP A 29 -6.14 15.96 -8.13
N MET A 30 -5.39 15.21 -8.96
CA MET A 30 -4.03 14.80 -8.64
C MET A 30 -2.99 15.63 -9.36
N ASP A 31 -1.91 15.98 -8.65
CA ASP A 31 -0.77 16.69 -9.23
C ASP A 31 0.01 15.84 -10.25
N ALA A 32 0.75 16.52 -11.14
CA ALA A 32 1.50 15.87 -12.19
C ALA A 32 2.62 14.96 -11.66
N GLN A 33 3.20 15.28 -10.49
CA GLN A 33 4.25 14.50 -9.85
C GLN A 33 3.69 13.18 -9.34
N THR A 34 2.52 13.17 -8.70
CA THR A 34 1.84 11.94 -8.25
C THR A 34 1.48 11.05 -9.43
N ILE A 35 0.96 11.62 -10.53
CA ILE A 35 0.65 10.85 -11.73
C ILE A 35 1.92 10.24 -12.36
N ALA A 36 3.01 11.00 -12.41
CA ALA A 36 4.30 10.52 -12.92
C ALA A 36 4.88 9.43 -12.04
N LEU A 37 4.83 9.60 -10.72
CA LEU A 37 5.24 8.60 -9.73
C LEU A 37 4.46 7.30 -9.94
N PHE A 38 3.12 7.34 -9.94
CA PHE A 38 2.29 6.17 -10.16
C PHE A 38 2.63 5.45 -11.46
N ARG A 39 2.76 6.18 -12.57
CA ARG A 39 3.16 5.60 -13.86
C ARG A 39 4.51 4.90 -13.80
N SER A 40 5.45 5.43 -13.03
CA SER A 40 6.81 4.87 -12.90
C SER A 40 6.86 3.56 -12.11
N ILE A 41 5.84 3.29 -11.26
CA ILE A 41 5.76 2.09 -10.41
C ILE A 41 4.63 1.15 -10.80
N ARG A 42 3.81 1.50 -11.81
CA ARG A 42 2.56 0.78 -12.15
C ARG A 42 2.73 -0.72 -12.40
N SER A 43 3.89 -1.14 -12.92
CA SER A 43 4.21 -2.56 -13.16
C SER A 43 4.72 -3.31 -11.92
N PHE A 44 4.94 -2.59 -10.82
CA PHE A 44 5.48 -3.13 -9.58
C PHE A 44 4.48 -3.10 -8.41
N THR A 45 3.24 -2.68 -8.66
CA THR A 45 2.19 -2.59 -7.63
C THR A 45 0.83 -2.99 -8.17
N MET A 46 0.00 -3.58 -7.32
CA MET A 46 -1.43 -3.82 -7.57
C MET A 46 -2.31 -2.71 -6.96
N THR A 47 -1.69 -1.79 -6.26
CA THR A 47 -2.35 -0.68 -5.56
C THR A 47 -2.94 0.35 -6.53
N SER A 48 -4.08 0.95 -6.18
CA SER A 48 -4.72 2.04 -6.92
C SER A 48 -3.89 3.34 -6.86
N ILE A 49 -4.15 4.27 -7.79
CA ILE A 49 -3.49 5.58 -7.74
C ILE A 49 -3.90 6.37 -6.50
N GLU A 50 -5.13 6.18 -6.01
CA GLU A 50 -5.65 6.81 -4.79
C GLU A 50 -4.85 6.35 -3.57
N ARG A 51 -4.53 5.07 -3.47
CA ARG A 51 -3.68 4.54 -2.39
C ARG A 51 -2.23 5.00 -2.52
N VAL A 52 -1.69 5.10 -3.74
CA VAL A 52 -0.36 5.68 -3.98
C VAL A 52 -0.32 7.17 -3.62
N TYR A 53 -1.39 7.93 -3.95
CA TYR A 53 -1.54 9.32 -3.53
C TYR A 53 -1.53 9.44 -1.99
N ALA A 54 -2.37 8.65 -1.31
CA ALA A 54 -2.44 8.64 0.15
C ALA A 54 -1.09 8.28 0.79
N LEU A 55 -0.38 7.29 0.24
CA LEU A 55 0.96 6.89 0.71
C LEU A 55 1.97 8.03 0.52
N ARG A 56 2.00 8.67 -0.66
CA ARG A 56 2.88 9.80 -0.94
C ARG A 56 2.63 10.98 0.00
N GLU A 57 1.37 11.37 0.18
CA GLU A 57 1.00 12.44 1.11
C GLU A 57 1.32 12.07 2.57
N SER A 58 1.19 10.80 2.94
CA SER A 58 1.60 10.29 4.26
C SER A 58 3.11 10.44 4.49
N VAL A 59 3.93 10.15 3.48
CA VAL A 59 5.39 10.38 3.55
C VAL A 59 5.69 11.87 3.72
N LYS A 60 5.05 12.74 2.93
CA LYS A 60 5.22 14.20 3.09
C LYS A 60 4.81 14.67 4.48
N TYR A 61 3.68 14.16 4.99
CA TYR A 61 3.18 14.50 6.31
C TYR A 61 4.18 14.15 7.42
N ILE A 62 4.67 12.90 7.46
CA ILE A 62 5.61 12.48 8.51
C ILE A 62 6.93 13.25 8.47
N ILE A 63 7.39 13.65 7.28
CA ILE A 63 8.60 14.46 7.14
C ILE A 63 8.34 15.90 7.56
N HIS A 64 7.25 16.52 7.11
CA HIS A 64 6.91 17.91 7.43
C HIS A 64 6.69 18.11 8.94
N HIS A 65 6.06 17.15 9.60
CA HIS A 65 5.77 17.19 11.03
C HIS A 65 6.88 16.57 11.90
N ASN A 66 8.02 16.20 11.31
CA ASN A 66 9.16 15.59 12.02
C ASN A 66 8.76 14.36 12.85
N ILE A 67 7.80 13.55 12.37
CA ILE A 67 7.42 12.31 13.06
C ILE A 67 8.61 11.36 13.03
N PRO A 68 9.08 10.88 14.20
CA PRO A 68 10.27 10.03 14.28
C PRO A 68 9.99 8.61 13.85
N GLY A 69 11.05 7.89 13.45
CA GLY A 69 11.00 6.46 13.15
C GLY A 69 11.18 6.12 11.67
N SER A 70 11.19 4.82 11.44
CA SER A 70 11.34 4.18 10.13
C SER A 70 10.01 4.14 9.37
N ILE A 71 10.05 3.72 8.10
CA ILE A 71 8.86 3.39 7.32
C ILE A 71 8.87 1.88 7.12
N ALA A 72 7.77 1.22 7.47
CA ALA A 72 7.63 -0.22 7.39
C ALA A 72 6.42 -0.64 6.56
N GLU A 73 6.59 -1.66 5.72
CA GLU A 73 5.52 -2.30 4.96
C GLU A 73 5.60 -3.82 5.15
N CYS A 74 4.46 -4.42 5.44
CA CYS A 74 4.26 -5.86 5.48
C CYS A 74 3.45 -6.28 4.25
N GLY A 75 3.99 -7.24 3.44
CA GLY A 75 3.44 -7.58 2.14
C GLY A 75 3.87 -6.56 1.08
N VAL A 76 5.03 -6.79 0.44
CA VAL A 76 5.58 -5.80 -0.51
C VAL A 76 5.43 -6.22 -1.97
N TRP A 77 5.12 -7.49 -2.24
CA TRP A 77 5.09 -8.07 -3.57
C TRP A 77 6.34 -7.65 -4.38
N LYS A 78 6.18 -6.92 -5.50
CA LYS A 78 7.30 -6.41 -6.33
C LYS A 78 7.95 -5.13 -5.79
N GLY A 79 7.50 -4.62 -4.65
CA GLY A 79 8.06 -3.46 -3.96
C GLY A 79 7.55 -2.10 -4.42
N GLY A 80 6.49 -2.04 -5.23
CA GLY A 80 6.05 -0.79 -5.87
C GLY A 80 5.67 0.33 -4.91
N SER A 81 4.99 0.02 -3.81
CA SER A 81 4.64 1.02 -2.77
C SER A 81 5.90 1.56 -2.09
N MET A 82 6.85 0.70 -1.73
CA MET A 82 8.12 1.14 -1.13
C MET A 82 9.03 1.87 -2.14
N MET A 83 8.94 1.56 -3.43
CA MET A 83 9.55 2.39 -4.49
C MET A 83 8.94 3.80 -4.51
N ALA A 84 7.62 3.93 -4.33
CA ALA A 84 6.98 5.24 -4.23
C ALA A 84 7.45 6.00 -3.00
N VAL A 85 7.56 5.34 -1.85
CA VAL A 85 8.13 5.90 -0.62
C VAL A 85 9.55 6.40 -0.84
N ALA A 86 10.44 5.56 -1.37
CA ALA A 86 11.85 5.89 -1.64
C ALA A 86 11.98 7.11 -2.57
N LYS A 87 11.24 7.13 -3.68
CA LYS A 87 11.22 8.25 -4.64
C LYS A 87 10.69 9.53 -4.00
N THR A 88 9.68 9.45 -3.15
CA THR A 88 9.13 10.62 -2.44
C THR A 88 10.12 11.17 -1.42
N LEU A 89 10.82 10.32 -0.66
CA LEU A 89 11.88 10.75 0.26
C LEU A 89 13.03 11.46 -0.49
N MET A 90 13.44 10.93 -1.63
CA MET A 90 14.47 11.54 -2.47
C MET A 90 14.03 12.92 -3.02
N GLU A 91 12.77 13.04 -3.46
CA GLU A 91 12.16 14.32 -3.89
C GLU A 91 12.22 15.35 -2.74
N LEU A 92 11.93 14.92 -1.51
CA LEU A 92 12.00 15.74 -0.30
C LEU A 92 13.42 15.96 0.22
N LYS A 93 14.45 15.43 -0.45
CA LYS A 93 15.87 15.50 -0.06
C LYS A 93 16.11 15.04 1.38
N THR A 94 15.44 13.98 1.78
CA THR A 94 15.52 13.38 3.11
C THR A 94 15.66 11.86 3.01
N ALA A 95 15.99 11.21 4.12
CA ALA A 95 16.12 9.77 4.16
C ALA A 95 15.53 9.20 5.47
N ARG A 96 14.98 7.98 5.36
CA ARG A 96 14.48 7.15 6.47
C ARG A 96 14.90 5.71 6.21
N ASP A 97 15.03 4.92 7.25
CA ASP A 97 15.21 3.48 7.10
C ASP A 97 13.89 2.86 6.67
N LEU A 98 13.95 2.04 5.63
CA LEU A 98 12.82 1.35 5.03
C LEU A 98 12.87 -0.12 5.45
N TYR A 99 11.76 -0.67 5.94
CA TYR A 99 11.62 -2.07 6.33
C TYR A 99 10.57 -2.73 5.43
N LEU A 100 10.99 -3.76 4.71
CA LEU A 100 10.19 -4.51 3.76
C LEU A 100 10.04 -5.94 4.27
N PHE A 101 8.88 -6.26 4.86
CA PHE A 101 8.55 -7.59 5.35
C PHE A 101 7.78 -8.35 4.28
N ASP A 102 8.28 -9.49 3.85
CA ASP A 102 7.61 -10.35 2.88
C ASP A 102 8.17 -11.78 2.94
N THR A 103 7.39 -12.75 2.53
CA THR A 103 7.86 -14.11 2.32
C THR A 103 8.81 -14.18 1.13
N PHE A 104 8.60 -13.33 0.13
CA PHE A 104 9.20 -13.36 -1.21
C PHE A 104 8.96 -14.70 -1.94
N GLN A 105 7.90 -15.39 -1.55
CA GLN A 105 7.48 -16.68 -2.07
C GLN A 105 5.98 -16.71 -2.42
N GLY A 106 5.29 -15.61 -2.16
CA GLY A 106 3.84 -15.46 -2.35
C GLY A 106 3.06 -15.59 -1.05
N MET A 107 1.74 -15.59 -1.19
CA MET A 107 0.80 -15.60 -0.07
C MET A 107 0.87 -16.92 0.72
N PRO A 108 0.88 -16.88 2.08
CA PRO A 108 0.71 -18.08 2.89
C PRO A 108 -0.71 -18.63 2.74
N PRO A 109 -0.96 -19.90 3.13
CA PRO A 109 -2.29 -20.47 3.13
C PRO A 109 -3.26 -19.63 3.98
N PRO A 110 -4.46 -19.29 3.45
CA PRO A 110 -5.47 -18.56 4.21
C PRO A 110 -6.17 -19.46 5.23
N THR A 111 -6.85 -18.83 6.20
CA THR A 111 -7.72 -19.51 7.16
C THR A 111 -9.19 -19.41 6.76
N ALA A 112 -10.08 -20.06 7.53
CA ALA A 112 -11.51 -20.08 7.24
C ALA A 112 -12.19 -18.68 7.29
N VAL A 113 -11.56 -17.70 7.94
CA VAL A 113 -12.09 -16.32 8.03
C VAL A 113 -11.64 -15.44 6.85
N ASP A 114 -10.70 -15.90 6.05
CA ASP A 114 -10.12 -15.13 4.95
C ASP A 114 -11.00 -15.30 3.70
N VAL A 115 -12.05 -14.53 3.64
CA VAL A 115 -12.97 -14.41 2.50
C VAL A 115 -12.97 -12.98 1.99
N ASP A 116 -13.22 -12.82 0.70
CA ASP A 116 -13.35 -11.47 0.12
C ASP A 116 -14.72 -10.84 0.45
N LEU A 117 -14.92 -9.61 0.02
CA LEU A 117 -16.17 -8.86 0.22
C LEU A 117 -17.41 -9.48 -0.47
N TYR A 118 -17.21 -10.46 -1.36
CA TYR A 118 -18.28 -11.20 -2.03
C TYR A 118 -18.54 -12.57 -1.37
N GLY A 119 -17.79 -12.91 -0.32
CA GLY A 119 -17.88 -14.20 0.37
C GLY A 119 -17.12 -15.33 -0.31
N ILE A 120 -16.22 -15.01 -1.26
CA ILE A 120 -15.37 -16.00 -1.91
C ILE A 120 -14.17 -16.27 -1.01
N HIS A 121 -13.95 -17.56 -0.67
CA HIS A 121 -12.82 -17.96 0.16
C HIS A 121 -11.49 -17.71 -0.57
N ALA A 122 -10.49 -17.21 0.13
CA ALA A 122 -9.19 -16.85 -0.43
C ALA A 122 -8.46 -18.02 -1.12
N ASP A 123 -8.65 -19.24 -0.66
CA ASP A 123 -8.17 -20.45 -1.34
C ASP A 123 -8.66 -20.59 -2.80
N VAL A 124 -9.88 -20.13 -3.08
CA VAL A 124 -10.42 -20.13 -4.44
C VAL A 124 -9.74 -19.06 -5.27
N LEU A 125 -9.56 -17.87 -4.70
CA LEU A 125 -8.88 -16.75 -5.37
C LEU A 125 -7.43 -17.12 -5.71
N LEU A 126 -6.69 -17.72 -4.77
CA LEU A 126 -5.30 -18.16 -4.99
C LEU A 126 -5.16 -19.18 -6.14
N LYS A 127 -6.24 -19.91 -6.48
CA LYS A 127 -6.25 -20.91 -7.56
C LYS A 127 -6.78 -20.37 -8.89
N THR A 128 -7.61 -19.34 -8.86
CA THR A 128 -8.35 -18.85 -10.04
C THR A 128 -7.83 -17.52 -10.57
N ASP A 129 -7.26 -16.68 -9.73
CA ASP A 129 -6.64 -15.42 -10.16
C ASP A 129 -5.10 -15.59 -10.21
N PRO A 130 -4.48 -15.45 -11.39
CA PRO A 130 -3.03 -15.59 -11.54
C PRO A 130 -2.21 -14.54 -10.77
N LEU A 131 -2.80 -13.43 -10.35
CA LEU A 131 -2.13 -12.40 -9.56
C LEU A 131 -2.30 -12.60 -8.03
N ALA A 132 -3.36 -13.28 -7.60
CA ALA A 132 -3.66 -13.48 -6.18
C ALA A 132 -2.51 -14.15 -5.38
N PRO A 133 -1.69 -15.09 -5.93
CA PRO A 133 -0.55 -15.63 -5.19
C PRO A 133 0.53 -14.62 -4.85
N ALA A 134 0.52 -13.42 -5.44
CA ALA A 134 1.45 -12.30 -5.19
C ALA A 134 2.94 -12.73 -5.16
N ILE A 135 3.35 -13.63 -6.04
CA ILE A 135 4.71 -14.17 -6.07
C ILE A 135 5.67 -13.14 -6.67
N ALA A 136 6.69 -12.76 -5.90
CA ALA A 136 7.80 -11.93 -6.35
C ALA A 136 9.10 -12.41 -5.69
N PRO A 137 10.04 -12.99 -6.47
CA PRO A 137 11.30 -13.48 -5.92
C PRO A 137 12.14 -12.38 -5.27
N PHE A 138 12.82 -12.70 -4.18
CA PHE A 138 13.62 -11.75 -3.39
C PHE A 138 14.57 -10.91 -4.25
N GLU A 139 15.29 -11.53 -5.18
CA GLU A 139 16.26 -10.86 -6.05
C GLU A 139 15.57 -9.87 -7.02
N GLU A 140 14.32 -10.14 -7.42
CA GLU A 140 13.53 -9.20 -8.23
C GLU A 140 13.20 -7.95 -7.42
N VAL A 141 12.70 -8.13 -6.19
CA VAL A 141 12.33 -7.01 -5.30
C VAL A 141 13.55 -6.16 -4.96
N CYS A 142 14.71 -6.79 -4.68
CA CYS A 142 15.96 -6.08 -4.46
C CYS A 142 16.34 -5.22 -5.67
N ARG A 143 16.31 -5.78 -6.89
CA ARG A 143 16.59 -5.02 -8.12
C ARG A 143 15.64 -3.85 -8.31
N ASN A 144 14.34 -4.07 -8.05
CA ASN A 144 13.32 -3.03 -8.18
C ASN A 144 13.60 -1.88 -7.21
N MET A 145 13.84 -2.18 -5.93
CA MET A 145 14.16 -1.18 -4.92
C MET A 145 15.45 -0.41 -5.25
N TYR A 146 16.52 -1.12 -5.63
CA TYR A 146 17.79 -0.47 -5.99
C TYR A 146 17.69 0.39 -7.25
N SER A 147 16.78 0.06 -8.18
CA SER A 147 16.52 0.86 -9.38
C SER A 147 15.99 2.26 -9.10
N THR A 148 15.48 2.50 -7.89
CA THR A 148 15.02 3.83 -7.46
C THR A 148 16.16 4.82 -7.28
N GLY A 149 17.39 4.34 -7.02
CA GLY A 149 18.54 5.16 -6.62
C GLY A 149 18.54 5.55 -5.13
N TYR A 150 17.61 5.01 -4.32
CA TYR A 150 17.63 5.20 -2.87
C TYR A 150 18.82 4.49 -2.23
N ASP A 151 19.34 5.03 -1.11
CA ASP A 151 20.50 4.47 -0.43
C ASP A 151 20.26 3.01 -0.01
N PRO A 152 20.97 2.03 -0.59
CA PRO A 152 20.79 0.61 -0.26
C PRO A 152 21.04 0.28 1.22
N ALA A 153 21.90 1.04 1.90
CA ALA A 153 22.18 0.84 3.32
C ALA A 153 20.99 1.14 4.25
N ARG A 154 19.97 1.82 3.70
CA ARG A 154 18.73 2.16 4.42
C ARG A 154 17.55 1.26 4.04
N ILE A 155 17.75 0.25 3.20
CA ILE A 155 16.72 -0.69 2.78
C ILE A 155 16.92 -2.01 3.53
N ASN A 156 16.01 -2.31 4.44
CA ASN A 156 16.05 -3.50 5.27
C ASN A 156 15.01 -4.50 4.75
N PHE A 157 15.45 -5.53 4.05
CA PHE A 157 14.58 -6.63 3.63
C PHE A 157 14.49 -7.66 4.75
N VAL A 158 13.26 -7.98 5.17
CA VAL A 158 12.99 -8.99 6.20
C VAL A 158 12.25 -10.16 5.57
N ARG A 159 13.00 -11.23 5.28
CA ARG A 159 12.50 -12.41 4.59
C ARG A 159 11.86 -13.41 5.54
N GLY A 160 10.62 -13.77 5.31
CA GLY A 160 9.84 -14.76 6.05
C GLY A 160 8.43 -14.30 6.32
N LYS A 161 7.61 -15.19 6.87
CA LYS A 161 6.28 -14.80 7.37
C LYS A 161 6.43 -13.78 8.50
N VAL A 162 5.49 -12.86 8.61
CA VAL A 162 5.51 -11.87 9.69
C VAL A 162 5.42 -12.54 11.06
N GLU A 163 4.71 -13.65 11.18
CA GLU A 163 4.58 -14.45 12.40
C GLU A 163 5.93 -15.04 12.89
N ASP A 164 6.86 -15.30 11.97
CA ASP A 164 8.18 -15.84 12.28
C ASP A 164 9.24 -14.76 12.51
N THR A 165 9.06 -13.59 11.89
CA THR A 165 10.07 -12.50 11.88
C THR A 165 9.82 -11.46 12.96
N LEU A 166 8.56 -11.18 13.29
CA LEU A 166 8.18 -10.26 14.36
C LEU A 166 8.09 -10.97 15.72
N PRO A 167 8.40 -10.27 16.82
CA PRO A 167 8.84 -8.86 16.89
C PRO A 167 10.35 -8.65 16.69
N ARG A 168 11.12 -9.69 16.44
CA ARG A 168 12.59 -9.65 16.45
C ARG A 168 13.19 -8.69 15.42
N ALA A 169 12.64 -8.68 14.20
CA ALA A 169 13.11 -7.84 13.11
C ALA A 169 12.41 -6.46 13.03
N ALA A 170 11.51 -6.17 13.98
CA ALA A 170 10.78 -4.91 13.98
C ALA A 170 11.70 -3.71 14.28
N PRO A 171 11.60 -2.58 13.57
CA PRO A 171 12.29 -1.36 13.94
C PRO A 171 11.84 -0.89 15.34
N ALA A 172 12.73 -0.16 16.02
CA ALA A 172 12.43 0.35 17.38
C ALA A 172 11.26 1.34 17.36
N GLU A 173 11.19 2.19 16.34
CA GLU A 173 10.16 3.21 16.16
C GLU A 173 9.77 3.32 14.69
N ILE A 174 8.48 3.56 14.43
CA ILE A 174 7.88 3.61 13.09
C ILE A 174 7.15 4.94 12.93
N ALA A 175 7.44 5.67 11.85
CA ALA A 175 6.73 6.88 11.48
C ALA A 175 5.52 6.59 10.56
N LEU A 176 5.65 5.57 9.69
CA LEU A 176 4.59 5.12 8.80
C LEU A 176 4.61 3.60 8.72
N LEU A 177 3.46 2.99 8.96
CA LEU A 177 3.22 1.55 8.92
C LEU A 177 2.15 1.26 7.87
N ARG A 178 2.47 0.42 6.87
CA ARG A 178 1.53 -0.10 5.89
C ARG A 178 1.40 -1.61 6.04
N LEU A 179 0.16 -2.08 6.21
CA LEU A 179 -0.22 -3.49 6.31
C LEU A 179 -0.91 -3.90 5.02
N ASP A 180 -0.39 -4.94 4.34
CA ASP A 180 -0.79 -5.38 3.00
C ASP A 180 -0.57 -6.90 2.86
N THR A 181 -1.00 -7.65 3.88
CA THR A 181 -0.82 -9.11 3.95
C THR A 181 -2.14 -9.88 3.86
N ASP A 182 -3.25 -9.19 3.64
CA ASP A 182 -4.60 -9.68 3.34
C ASP A 182 -5.28 -10.47 4.46
N TRP A 183 -4.57 -11.39 5.14
CA TRP A 183 -5.17 -12.38 6.03
C TRP A 183 -5.34 -11.90 7.47
N TYR A 184 -6.30 -12.51 8.17
CA TYR A 184 -6.59 -12.21 9.56
C TYR A 184 -5.38 -12.41 10.49
N GLU A 185 -4.71 -13.56 10.38
CA GLU A 185 -3.63 -13.90 11.31
C GLU A 185 -2.42 -12.97 11.14
N SER A 186 -1.97 -12.73 9.91
CA SER A 186 -0.86 -11.82 9.65
C SER A 186 -1.18 -10.38 10.05
N THR A 187 -2.35 -9.86 9.65
CA THR A 187 -2.77 -8.49 10.01
C THR A 187 -2.86 -8.30 11.53
N LEU A 188 -3.42 -9.28 12.26
CA LEU A 188 -3.49 -9.20 13.72
C LEU A 188 -2.11 -9.24 14.36
N HIS A 189 -1.23 -10.13 13.87
CA HIS A 189 0.14 -10.26 14.38
C HIS A 189 0.95 -8.98 14.16
N GLU A 190 0.85 -8.37 13.01
CA GLU A 190 1.46 -7.07 12.69
C GLU A 190 0.98 -5.96 13.59
N LEU A 191 -0.34 -5.85 13.80
CA LEU A 191 -0.90 -4.87 14.72
C LEU A 191 -0.38 -5.04 16.15
N VAL A 192 -0.31 -6.28 16.65
CA VAL A 192 0.19 -6.58 18.00
C VAL A 192 1.65 -6.16 18.16
N HIS A 193 2.49 -6.34 17.15
CA HIS A 193 3.93 -6.14 17.29
C HIS A 193 4.45 -4.82 16.72
N LEU A 194 3.77 -4.24 15.72
CA LEU A 194 4.23 -3.02 15.06
C LEU A 194 3.44 -1.77 15.46
N TYR A 195 2.12 -1.88 15.69
CA TYR A 195 1.32 -0.71 16.09
C TYR A 195 1.80 -0.05 17.40
N PRO A 196 2.23 -0.77 18.45
CA PRO A 196 2.80 -0.14 19.64
C PRO A 196 4.06 0.71 19.34
N ARG A 197 4.83 0.33 18.29
CA ARG A 197 6.05 1.02 17.85
C ARG A 197 5.77 2.19 16.90
N LEU A 198 4.55 2.32 16.39
CA LEU A 198 4.15 3.48 15.61
C LEU A 198 4.20 4.73 16.50
N ALA A 199 4.90 5.76 16.07
CA ALA A 199 5.04 7.01 16.81
C ALA A 199 3.68 7.70 16.96
N LYS A 200 3.51 8.49 18.00
CA LYS A 200 2.35 9.41 18.11
C LYS A 200 2.35 10.36 16.92
N GLY A 201 1.20 10.54 16.29
CA GLY A 201 1.10 11.28 15.03
C GLY A 201 1.59 10.50 13.80
N GLY A 202 2.14 9.29 13.97
CA GLY A 202 2.54 8.41 12.88
C GLY A 202 1.33 7.91 12.07
N ILE A 203 1.59 7.47 10.85
CA ILE A 203 0.55 7.05 9.91
C ILE A 203 0.43 5.52 9.90
N LEU A 204 -0.80 5.03 10.05
CA LEU A 204 -1.19 3.65 9.78
C LEU A 204 -1.96 3.60 8.45
N ILE A 205 -1.53 2.74 7.54
CA ILE A 205 -2.28 2.39 6.32
C ILE A 205 -2.60 0.90 6.37
N ILE A 206 -3.86 0.55 6.09
CA ILE A 206 -4.34 -0.82 5.98
C ILE A 206 -4.88 -0.97 4.57
N ASP A 207 -4.24 -1.80 3.75
CA ASP A 207 -4.55 -1.89 2.32
C ASP A 207 -5.85 -2.65 2.07
N ASP A 208 -6.16 -3.66 2.86
CA ASP A 208 -7.16 -4.70 2.55
C ASP A 208 -8.43 -4.65 3.38
N TYR A 209 -8.56 -3.66 4.26
CA TYR A 209 -9.68 -3.54 5.20
C TYR A 209 -11.07 -3.65 4.54
N GLY A 210 -11.24 -3.07 3.36
CA GLY A 210 -12.53 -3.09 2.66
C GLY A 210 -12.71 -4.26 1.69
N HIS A 211 -11.67 -5.08 1.47
CA HIS A 211 -11.70 -6.18 0.52
C HIS A 211 -11.75 -7.54 1.21
N TYR A 212 -10.91 -7.78 2.22
CA TYR A 212 -10.87 -9.04 2.96
C TYR A 212 -11.49 -8.93 4.35
N VAL A 213 -12.48 -9.77 4.62
CA VAL A 213 -13.19 -9.84 5.92
C VAL A 213 -12.20 -10.18 7.04
N GLY A 214 -11.19 -11.03 6.76
CA GLY A 214 -10.14 -11.39 7.71
C GLY A 214 -9.34 -10.17 8.17
N SER A 215 -8.85 -9.36 7.24
CA SER A 215 -8.11 -8.12 7.53
C SER A 215 -8.97 -7.13 8.31
N GLN A 216 -10.22 -6.88 7.88
CA GLN A 216 -11.14 -6.01 8.60
C GLN A 216 -11.34 -6.47 10.05
N LYS A 217 -11.65 -7.75 10.24
CA LYS A 217 -11.89 -8.35 11.56
C LYS A 217 -10.67 -8.19 12.47
N ALA A 218 -9.46 -8.45 11.97
CA ALA A 218 -8.22 -8.30 12.73
C ALA A 218 -8.03 -6.87 13.26
N VAL A 219 -8.29 -5.89 12.40
CA VAL A 219 -8.19 -4.47 12.76
C VAL A 219 -9.22 -4.08 13.79
N ASP A 220 -10.49 -4.43 13.56
CA ASP A 220 -11.60 -4.06 14.44
C ASP A 220 -11.44 -4.69 15.84
N GLU A 221 -11.07 -5.97 15.91
CA GLU A 221 -10.80 -6.66 17.17
C GLU A 221 -9.62 -6.06 17.93
N TYR A 222 -8.53 -5.74 17.23
CA TYR A 222 -7.36 -5.12 17.84
C TYR A 222 -7.71 -3.74 18.42
N VAL A 223 -8.35 -2.89 17.63
CA VAL A 223 -8.76 -1.53 18.02
C VAL A 223 -9.73 -1.57 19.22
N GLN A 224 -10.74 -2.45 19.17
CA GLN A 224 -11.69 -2.62 20.26
C GLN A 224 -11.02 -3.13 21.55
N LYS A 225 -10.22 -4.20 21.45
CA LYS A 225 -9.52 -4.82 22.58
C LYS A 225 -8.63 -3.85 23.33
N HIS A 226 -7.96 -2.95 22.60
CA HIS A 226 -7.04 -1.97 23.17
C HIS A 226 -7.67 -0.60 23.38
N SER A 227 -8.98 -0.45 23.12
CA SER A 227 -9.74 0.80 23.26
C SER A 227 -9.04 2.00 22.57
N ILE A 228 -8.54 1.78 21.34
CA ILE A 228 -7.79 2.78 20.59
C ILE A 228 -8.78 3.77 19.95
N PRO A 229 -8.74 5.07 20.28
CA PRO A 229 -9.64 6.07 19.70
C PRO A 229 -9.16 6.49 18.30
N ILE A 230 -9.13 5.55 17.35
CA ILE A 230 -8.61 5.76 16.01
C ILE A 230 -9.73 6.08 15.02
N PHE A 231 -9.51 7.04 14.14
CA PHE A 231 -10.39 7.34 13.01
C PHE A 231 -9.78 6.77 11.74
N LEU A 232 -10.38 5.68 11.24
CA LEU A 232 -9.99 5.05 9.98
C LEU A 232 -10.64 5.77 8.80
N ASN A 233 -9.91 6.63 8.12
CA ASN A 233 -10.37 7.30 6.92
C ASN A 233 -10.31 6.37 5.71
N ARG A 234 -11.37 6.39 4.88
CA ARG A 234 -11.42 5.60 3.64
C ARG A 234 -10.58 6.26 2.55
N ILE A 235 -9.61 5.54 1.98
CA ILE A 235 -8.83 5.97 0.80
C ILE A 235 -9.62 5.64 -0.47
N ASP A 236 -9.92 4.37 -0.66
CA ASP A 236 -10.74 3.83 -1.74
C ASP A 236 -11.67 2.73 -1.20
N TYR A 237 -12.17 1.81 -2.03
CA TYR A 237 -13.09 0.78 -1.54
C TYR A 237 -12.41 -0.19 -0.56
N THR A 238 -11.10 -0.41 -0.66
CA THR A 238 -10.35 -1.35 0.19
C THR A 238 -9.48 -0.64 1.24
N GLY A 239 -8.68 0.35 0.86
CA GLY A 239 -7.68 0.99 1.72
C GLY A 239 -8.26 1.88 2.83
N ARG A 240 -7.61 1.84 3.99
CA ARG A 240 -7.86 2.76 5.12
C ARG A 240 -6.57 3.43 5.57
N LEU A 241 -6.70 4.66 6.07
CA LEU A 241 -5.61 5.46 6.62
C LEU A 241 -6.02 6.06 7.96
N ALA A 242 -5.10 6.10 8.89
CA ALA A 242 -5.28 6.80 10.15
C ALA A 242 -3.98 7.46 10.63
N VAL A 243 -4.14 8.54 11.39
CA VAL A 243 -3.06 9.11 12.23
C VAL A 243 -3.16 8.48 13.60
N LYS A 244 -2.06 7.94 14.14
CA LYS A 244 -2.04 7.40 15.49
C LYS A 244 -2.32 8.51 16.50
N PRO A 245 -3.33 8.35 17.36
CA PRO A 245 -3.65 9.36 18.37
C PRO A 245 -2.51 9.58 19.37
N SER A 246 -2.57 10.72 20.05
CA SER A 246 -1.57 11.18 21.05
C SER A 246 -1.58 10.33 22.32
#